data_b095b06df9b2a69a4a6a487999c6f96f
#
_entry.id   b095b06df9b2a69a4a6a487999c6f96f
#
_cell.length_a   1.000
_cell.length_b   1.000
_cell.length_c   1.000
_cell.angle_alpha   90.00
_cell.angle_beta   90.00
_cell.angle_gamma   90.00
#
_symmetry.space_group_name_H-M   'P 1'
#
loop_
_entity.id
_entity.type
_entity.pdbx_description
1 polymer ?
#
loop_
_entity_poly.entity_id
_entity_poly.type
_entity_poly.pdbx_seq_one_letter_code
_entity_poly.pdbx_strand_id
1 'polypeptide(L)'
;MLEINGKEFTPDEDLVIQGDEFSACDIEQPAVIRNPFPYYDLMRQKPIQYGVRGYPPGTVQGVDEPIPAWGVFRYDEVKHVYANHKIFSSQDRMQEASEAPSMMLVNHDQPEHTFLRNVARQAFSPKRVDQDVAPWLAEICDHMLETEGPGNVDFMTNLAADLPARFIAKLLGTPADEYRKIRQFADAYMGTSTQTTEEKLATSIEFNEYFTYHVNERYKQIDAGTAEDNLMTGFIVAEDDDGKKLTPEEVKKFCITMVAGGAESSVFLLGNQIVSFLEMPELYQKMREDRSLIRPFLEENIRRTGPIQRLFRECLEDTMIGEQEIKEGEWVCVFNGSGNHDPSMFENPSEFIMDRPNVGKNLTFGHGIHHCIAALVARNEAAAMMNGILDRYKAVEPGDGEVIFQDRNFINYGPATVPVNFVPA
;
A
#
# COMPACT_ATOMS: atom_id res chain seq x y z
N MET A 1 21.81 2.44 6.43
CA MET A 1 21.59 2.29 7.89
C MET A 1 20.70 3.47 8.28
N LEU A 2 19.59 3.20 8.93
CA LEU A 2 18.72 4.24 9.47
C LEU A 2 19.28 4.60 10.84
N GLU A 3 19.64 5.85 11.07
CA GLU A 3 20.12 6.35 12.35
C GLU A 3 19.01 7.18 12.99
N ILE A 4 18.43 6.72 14.08
CA ILE A 4 17.43 7.46 14.86
C ILE A 4 18.07 7.83 16.20
N ASN A 5 18.18 9.12 16.51
CA ASN A 5 18.74 9.66 17.76
C ASN A 5 20.17 9.21 18.06
N GLY A 6 21.04 9.10 17.07
CA GLY A 6 22.45 8.70 17.24
C GLY A 6 22.62 7.22 17.59
N LYS A 7 21.56 6.41 17.51
CA LYS A 7 21.66 4.95 17.52
C LYS A 7 21.56 4.46 16.08
N GLU A 8 22.60 3.78 15.63
CA GLU A 8 22.51 2.97 14.42
C GLU A 8 21.35 1.98 14.60
N PHE A 9 20.42 1.99 13.66
CA PHE A 9 19.45 0.90 13.53
C PHE A 9 20.24 -0.30 13.02
N THR A 10 20.87 -1.00 13.92
CA THR A 10 21.50 -2.28 13.59
C THR A 10 20.39 -3.23 13.15
N PRO A 11 20.55 -3.94 12.02
CA PRO A 11 19.78 -5.16 11.79
C PRO A 11 19.82 -5.98 13.08
N ASP A 12 18.69 -6.61 13.45
CA ASP A 12 18.66 -7.52 14.61
C ASP A 12 19.98 -8.27 14.71
N GLU A 13 20.53 -8.39 15.92
CA GLU A 13 21.77 -9.14 16.17
C GLU A 13 21.67 -10.60 15.68
N ASP A 14 20.42 -11.07 15.47
CA ASP A 14 20.11 -12.39 14.89
C ASP A 14 20.19 -12.42 13.35
N LEU A 15 20.27 -11.29 12.67
CA LEU A 15 20.47 -11.27 11.22
C LEU A 15 21.97 -11.38 10.91
N VAL A 16 22.49 -12.58 10.97
CA VAL A 16 23.83 -12.87 10.46
C VAL A 16 23.78 -12.86 8.94
N ILE A 17 23.98 -11.69 8.32
CA ILE A 17 24.28 -11.60 6.89
C ILE A 17 25.67 -12.18 6.71
N GLN A 18 25.74 -13.49 6.49
CA GLN A 18 26.98 -14.16 6.14
C GLN A 18 27.16 -14.13 4.62
N GLY A 19 27.65 -13.00 4.11
CA GLY A 19 28.18 -12.89 2.75
C GLY A 19 27.20 -13.36 1.65
N ASP A 20 27.69 -14.27 0.79
CA ASP A 20 26.97 -14.75 -0.41
C ASP A 20 25.89 -15.82 -0.14
N GLU A 21 25.58 -16.15 1.12
CA GLU A 21 24.70 -17.27 1.47
C GLU A 21 23.20 -16.97 1.41
N PHE A 22 22.77 -15.68 1.36
CA PHE A 22 21.36 -15.33 1.25
C PHE A 22 20.73 -15.87 -0.03
N SER A 23 19.59 -16.54 0.13
CA SER A 23 18.73 -17.00 -0.97
C SER A 23 17.49 -16.12 -1.13
N ALA A 24 16.77 -16.28 -2.25
CA ALA A 24 15.52 -15.59 -2.48
C ALA A 24 14.44 -15.90 -1.42
N CYS A 25 14.57 -17.02 -0.69
CA CYS A 25 13.63 -17.43 0.37
C CYS A 25 13.81 -16.64 1.69
N ASP A 26 14.97 -15.99 1.90
CA ASP A 26 15.30 -15.35 3.18
C ASP A 26 14.45 -14.11 3.46
N ILE A 27 13.70 -13.60 2.47
CA ILE A 27 12.77 -12.47 2.64
C ILE A 27 11.70 -12.70 3.72
N GLU A 28 11.43 -13.94 4.09
CA GLU A 28 10.45 -14.28 5.12
C GLU A 28 10.99 -14.18 6.56
N GLN A 29 12.29 -13.98 6.72
CA GLN A 29 12.87 -13.78 8.04
C GLN A 29 12.40 -12.46 8.65
N PRO A 30 11.93 -12.43 9.91
CA PRO A 30 11.45 -11.22 10.58
C PRO A 30 12.41 -10.03 10.48
N ALA A 31 13.71 -10.27 10.61
CA ALA A 31 14.73 -9.23 10.49
C ALA A 31 14.84 -8.65 9.08
N VAL A 32 14.67 -9.47 8.03
CA VAL A 32 14.63 -9.02 6.63
C VAL A 32 13.33 -8.24 6.36
N ILE A 33 12.20 -8.67 6.92
CA ILE A 33 10.92 -7.94 6.78
C ILE A 33 11.04 -6.55 7.41
N ARG A 34 11.62 -6.44 8.62
CA ARG A 34 11.83 -5.15 9.29
C ARG A 34 12.79 -4.23 8.55
N ASN A 35 13.82 -4.77 7.90
CA ASN A 35 14.80 -4.00 7.14
C ASN A 35 15.25 -4.75 5.87
N PRO A 36 14.49 -4.68 4.77
CA PRO A 36 14.76 -5.47 3.57
C PRO A 36 15.91 -4.94 2.72
N PHE A 37 16.39 -3.72 2.93
CA PHE A 37 17.32 -3.04 2.03
C PHE A 37 18.67 -3.73 1.90
N PRO A 38 19.34 -4.19 2.98
CA PRO A 38 20.60 -4.96 2.85
C PRO A 38 20.40 -6.27 2.08
N TYR A 39 19.29 -6.95 2.30
CA TYR A 39 18.91 -8.14 1.55
C TYR A 39 18.74 -7.83 0.06
N TYR A 40 18.07 -6.73 -0.30
CA TYR A 40 17.89 -6.31 -1.69
C TYR A 40 19.23 -6.01 -2.37
N ASP A 41 20.17 -5.37 -1.67
CA ASP A 41 21.50 -5.07 -2.20
C ASP A 41 22.26 -6.34 -2.58
N LEU A 42 22.17 -7.39 -1.77
CA LEU A 42 22.77 -8.69 -2.06
C LEU A 42 22.07 -9.39 -3.23
N MET A 43 20.73 -9.40 -3.22
CA MET A 43 19.97 -10.13 -4.24
C MET A 43 20.09 -9.50 -5.63
N ARG A 44 20.23 -8.17 -5.74
CA ARG A 44 20.51 -7.53 -7.04
C ARG A 44 21.83 -7.93 -7.68
N GLN A 45 22.79 -8.40 -6.90
CA GLN A 45 24.09 -8.87 -7.41
C GLN A 45 24.06 -10.32 -7.89
N LYS A 46 23.02 -11.07 -7.53
CA LYS A 46 22.84 -12.48 -7.90
C LYS A 46 22.02 -12.61 -9.20
N PRO A 47 22.13 -13.74 -9.90
CA PRO A 47 21.14 -14.13 -10.92
C PRO A 47 19.73 -14.19 -10.31
N ILE A 48 18.70 -14.12 -11.14
CA ILE A 48 17.33 -14.39 -10.72
C ILE A 48 17.26 -15.79 -10.12
N GLN A 49 16.68 -15.91 -8.92
CA GLN A 49 16.64 -17.16 -8.17
C GLN A 49 15.20 -17.63 -7.98
N TYR A 50 15.03 -18.95 -8.02
CA TYR A 50 13.78 -19.61 -7.68
C TYR A 50 13.68 -19.86 -6.19
N GLY A 51 12.46 -19.83 -5.63
CA GLY A 51 12.20 -20.23 -4.26
C GLY A 51 11.64 -19.13 -3.35
N VAL A 52 11.43 -17.91 -3.86
CA VAL A 52 10.60 -16.94 -3.11
C VAL A 52 9.23 -17.55 -2.94
N ARG A 53 8.82 -17.70 -1.71
CA ARG A 53 7.51 -18.26 -1.43
C ARG A 53 6.44 -17.21 -1.69
N GLY A 54 5.33 -17.65 -2.29
CA GLY A 54 4.13 -16.87 -2.48
C GLY A 54 3.47 -16.50 -1.14
N TYR A 55 2.21 -16.23 -1.16
CA TYR A 55 1.46 -15.79 0.02
C TYR A 55 1.80 -16.57 1.31
N PRO A 56 1.93 -15.86 2.46
CA PRO A 56 2.10 -16.53 3.74
C PRO A 56 0.98 -17.57 3.98
N PRO A 57 1.25 -18.68 4.65
CA PRO A 57 0.24 -19.69 4.99
C PRO A 57 -0.99 -19.03 5.64
N GLY A 58 -2.19 -19.40 5.17
CA GLY A 58 -3.46 -18.84 5.67
C GLY A 58 -3.82 -17.44 5.15
N THR A 59 -3.04 -16.85 4.24
CA THR A 59 -3.45 -15.61 3.53
C THR A 59 -4.53 -15.90 2.50
N VAL A 60 -4.46 -17.07 1.86
CA VAL A 60 -5.48 -17.58 0.94
C VAL A 60 -6.08 -18.84 1.54
N GLN A 61 -7.40 -18.85 1.71
CA GLN A 61 -8.09 -20.00 2.28
C GLN A 61 -7.92 -21.26 1.41
N GLY A 62 -7.47 -22.35 2.02
CA GLY A 62 -7.23 -23.63 1.31
C GLY A 62 -5.85 -23.73 0.66
N VAL A 63 -4.97 -22.74 0.85
CA VAL A 63 -3.57 -22.78 0.43
C VAL A 63 -2.70 -22.85 1.68
N ASP A 64 -2.33 -24.08 2.05
CA ASP A 64 -1.51 -24.33 3.25
C ASP A 64 -0.01 -24.24 2.96
N GLU A 65 0.39 -24.41 1.70
CA GLU A 65 1.78 -24.36 1.25
C GLU A 65 2.00 -23.16 0.34
N PRO A 66 3.01 -22.32 0.61
CA PRO A 66 3.32 -21.20 -0.25
C PRO A 66 3.85 -21.65 -1.62
N ILE A 67 3.38 -20.99 -2.70
CA ILE A 67 3.83 -21.30 -4.05
C ILE A 67 5.22 -20.68 -4.26
N PRO A 68 6.21 -21.44 -4.71
CA PRO A 68 7.51 -20.88 -5.03
C PRO A 68 7.46 -19.99 -6.28
N ALA A 69 8.23 -18.91 -6.27
CA ALA A 69 8.30 -17.95 -7.36
C ALA A 69 9.75 -17.56 -7.68
N TRP A 70 9.98 -17.06 -8.89
CA TRP A 70 11.22 -16.42 -9.30
C TRP A 70 11.32 -15.01 -8.70
N GLY A 71 12.39 -14.71 -7.98
CA GLY A 71 12.60 -13.39 -7.37
C GLY A 71 13.29 -12.41 -8.32
N VAL A 72 12.65 -11.30 -8.66
CA VAL A 72 13.16 -10.27 -9.58
C VAL A 72 13.43 -8.97 -8.83
N PHE A 73 14.71 -8.57 -8.76
CA PHE A 73 15.19 -7.50 -7.87
C PHE A 73 15.71 -6.25 -8.58
N ARG A 74 16.19 -6.35 -9.84
CA ARG A 74 16.75 -5.22 -10.57
C ARG A 74 15.66 -4.36 -11.20
N TYR A 75 15.87 -3.05 -11.22
CA TYR A 75 14.88 -2.08 -11.70
C TYR A 75 14.31 -2.41 -13.09
N ASP A 76 15.18 -2.63 -14.08
CA ASP A 76 14.75 -2.86 -15.45
C ASP A 76 13.99 -4.19 -15.61
N GLU A 77 14.39 -5.23 -14.87
CA GLU A 77 13.72 -6.53 -14.85
C GLU A 77 12.33 -6.44 -14.20
N VAL A 78 12.21 -5.76 -13.03
CA VAL A 78 10.93 -5.48 -12.36
C VAL A 78 10.00 -4.71 -13.28
N LYS A 79 10.51 -3.65 -13.91
CA LYS A 79 9.74 -2.84 -14.85
C LYS A 79 9.33 -3.63 -16.09
N HIS A 80 10.20 -4.53 -16.59
CA HIS A 80 9.91 -5.42 -17.71
C HIS A 80 8.71 -6.32 -17.42
N VAL A 81 8.68 -6.96 -16.25
CA VAL A 81 7.56 -7.82 -15.84
C VAL A 81 6.26 -7.01 -15.78
N TYR A 82 6.25 -5.84 -15.17
CA TYR A 82 5.05 -5.00 -15.10
C TYR A 82 4.56 -4.48 -16.45
N ALA A 83 5.47 -4.19 -17.37
CA ALA A 83 5.12 -3.68 -18.70
C ALA A 83 4.50 -4.75 -19.60
N ASN A 84 4.87 -6.02 -19.41
CA ASN A 84 4.49 -7.12 -20.27
C ASN A 84 3.30 -7.94 -19.71
N HIS A 85 2.21 -7.23 -19.39
CA HIS A 85 0.98 -7.79 -18.81
C HIS A 85 0.32 -8.91 -19.65
N LYS A 86 0.68 -9.09 -20.92
CA LYS A 86 0.19 -10.18 -21.76
C LYS A 86 0.93 -11.49 -21.50
N ILE A 87 2.15 -11.40 -20.97
CA ILE A 87 3.00 -12.54 -20.59
C ILE A 87 2.92 -12.80 -19.11
N PHE A 88 2.88 -11.72 -18.30
CA PHE A 88 2.85 -11.77 -16.84
C PHE A 88 1.50 -11.32 -16.31
N SER A 89 0.64 -12.30 -16.06
CA SER A 89 -0.74 -12.12 -15.61
C SER A 89 -0.80 -11.61 -14.17
N SER A 90 -1.79 -10.78 -13.89
CA SER A 90 -2.20 -10.41 -12.53
C SER A 90 -3.32 -11.29 -11.97
N GLN A 91 -3.88 -12.21 -12.75
CA GLN A 91 -4.88 -13.15 -12.27
C GLN A 91 -4.27 -14.03 -11.19
N ASP A 92 -4.99 -14.15 -10.10
CA ASP A 92 -4.60 -15.02 -9.00
C ASP A 92 -5.52 -16.23 -8.99
N ARG A 93 -5.13 -17.26 -9.74
CA ARG A 93 -5.90 -18.50 -9.85
C ARG A 93 -6.08 -19.22 -8.52
N MET A 94 -5.16 -18.98 -7.56
CA MET A 94 -5.26 -19.56 -6.23
C MET A 94 -6.35 -18.84 -5.42
N GLN A 95 -6.44 -17.53 -5.54
CA GLN A 95 -7.50 -16.75 -4.91
C GLN A 95 -8.87 -17.04 -5.57
N GLU A 96 -8.89 -17.28 -6.88
CA GLU A 96 -10.13 -17.68 -7.57
C GLU A 96 -10.62 -19.07 -7.16
N ALA A 97 -9.71 -20.00 -6.84
CA ALA A 97 -10.05 -21.33 -6.33
C ALA A 97 -10.42 -21.35 -4.85
N SER A 98 -10.22 -20.25 -4.13
CA SER A 98 -10.54 -20.11 -2.72
C SER A 98 -11.88 -19.38 -2.50
N GLU A 99 -12.46 -19.50 -1.31
CA GLU A 99 -13.61 -18.69 -0.89
C GLU A 99 -13.23 -17.23 -0.56
N ALA A 100 -11.95 -16.89 -0.65
CA ALA A 100 -11.49 -15.51 -0.43
C ALA A 100 -12.03 -14.59 -1.54
N PRO A 101 -12.44 -13.35 -1.22
CA PRO A 101 -12.94 -12.44 -2.23
C PRO A 101 -11.81 -12.04 -3.19
N SER A 102 -12.00 -12.32 -4.49
CA SER A 102 -11.11 -11.84 -5.55
C SER A 102 -11.06 -10.31 -5.52
N MET A 103 -9.86 -9.74 -5.59
CA MET A 103 -9.69 -8.28 -5.65
C MET A 103 -10.02 -7.77 -7.05
N MET A 104 -11.17 -7.09 -7.15
CA MET A 104 -11.62 -6.49 -8.41
C MET A 104 -10.55 -5.54 -8.95
N LEU A 105 -10.38 -5.50 -10.26
CA LEU A 105 -9.37 -4.73 -10.99
C LEU A 105 -7.93 -5.24 -10.77
N VAL A 106 -7.52 -5.54 -9.54
CA VAL A 106 -6.14 -5.93 -9.21
C VAL A 106 -5.79 -7.29 -9.80
N ASN A 107 -6.71 -8.25 -9.68
CA ASN A 107 -6.53 -9.64 -10.12
C ASN A 107 -7.23 -9.92 -11.48
N HIS A 108 -7.28 -8.93 -12.36
CA HIS A 108 -7.91 -9.06 -13.67
C HIS A 108 -6.96 -8.64 -14.78
N ASP A 109 -6.95 -9.40 -15.86
CA ASP A 109 -6.25 -9.06 -17.09
C ASP A 109 -7.19 -8.40 -18.11
N GLN A 110 -6.64 -7.90 -19.21
CA GLN A 110 -7.43 -7.39 -20.31
C GLN A 110 -8.19 -8.53 -21.05
N PRO A 111 -9.41 -8.30 -21.55
CA PRO A 111 -10.09 -6.98 -21.67
C PRO A 111 -10.82 -6.51 -20.41
N GLU A 112 -11.11 -7.40 -19.46
CA GLU A 112 -11.93 -7.10 -18.30
C GLU A 112 -11.32 -6.01 -17.40
N HIS A 113 -10.00 -6.07 -17.18
CA HIS A 113 -9.26 -5.02 -16.46
C HIS A 113 -9.56 -3.63 -17.02
N THR A 114 -9.62 -3.49 -18.37
CA THR A 114 -9.86 -2.19 -19.01
C THR A 114 -11.25 -1.63 -18.65
N PHE A 115 -12.27 -2.48 -18.70
CA PHE A 115 -13.62 -2.11 -18.27
C PHE A 115 -13.66 -1.68 -16.81
N LEU A 116 -13.17 -2.53 -15.90
CA LEU A 116 -13.15 -2.25 -14.47
C LEU A 116 -12.38 -0.97 -14.13
N ARG A 117 -11.24 -0.75 -14.81
CA ARG A 117 -10.43 0.46 -14.63
C ARG A 117 -11.15 1.71 -15.10
N ASN A 118 -11.89 1.65 -16.21
CA ASN A 118 -12.67 2.78 -16.70
C ASN A 118 -13.80 3.15 -15.75
N VAL A 119 -14.48 2.14 -15.19
CA VAL A 119 -15.50 2.35 -14.14
C VAL A 119 -14.92 3.08 -12.94
N ALA A 120 -13.76 2.63 -12.41
CA ALA A 120 -13.17 3.22 -11.22
C ALA A 120 -12.50 4.59 -11.48
N ARG A 121 -11.93 4.82 -12.67
CA ARG A 121 -11.10 6.00 -12.99
C ARG A 121 -11.78 7.34 -12.77
N GLN A 122 -13.09 7.41 -12.93
CA GLN A 122 -13.83 8.67 -12.77
C GLN A 122 -13.70 9.23 -11.34
N ALA A 123 -13.75 8.33 -10.33
CA ALA A 123 -13.63 8.71 -8.92
C ALA A 123 -12.21 9.19 -8.54
N PHE A 124 -11.20 8.75 -9.28
CA PHE A 124 -9.78 9.06 -9.03
C PHE A 124 -9.20 10.05 -10.05
N SER A 125 -10.06 10.74 -10.82
CA SER A 125 -9.60 11.76 -11.77
C SER A 125 -8.96 12.94 -11.05
N PRO A 126 -7.92 13.60 -11.63
CA PRO A 126 -7.29 14.77 -11.02
C PRO A 126 -8.28 15.84 -10.60
N LYS A 127 -9.28 16.10 -11.44
CA LYS A 127 -10.34 17.07 -11.14
C LYS A 127 -11.11 16.72 -9.87
N ARG A 128 -11.53 15.45 -9.72
CA ARG A 128 -12.27 15.00 -8.54
C ARG A 128 -11.39 15.00 -7.29
N VAL A 129 -10.13 14.62 -7.46
CA VAL A 129 -9.17 14.67 -6.35
C VAL A 129 -8.98 16.10 -5.84
N ASP A 130 -8.81 17.06 -6.73
CA ASP A 130 -8.63 18.47 -6.33
C ASP A 130 -9.91 19.08 -5.73
N GLN A 131 -11.07 18.78 -6.29
CA GLN A 131 -12.33 19.44 -5.91
C GLN A 131 -12.99 18.82 -4.68
N ASP A 132 -12.89 17.50 -4.51
CA ASP A 132 -13.61 16.77 -3.47
C ASP A 132 -12.64 16.09 -2.48
N VAL A 133 -11.71 15.28 -2.98
CA VAL A 133 -10.87 14.41 -2.14
C VAL A 133 -9.92 15.21 -1.26
N ALA A 134 -9.19 16.17 -1.83
CA ALA A 134 -8.23 16.97 -1.06
C ALA A 134 -8.89 17.80 0.05
N PRO A 135 -10.04 18.47 -0.16
CA PRO A 135 -10.80 19.12 0.91
C PRO A 135 -11.30 18.13 1.99
N TRP A 136 -11.80 16.94 1.59
CA TRP A 136 -12.23 15.94 2.57
C TRP A 136 -11.08 15.45 3.45
N LEU A 137 -9.94 15.19 2.86
CA LEU A 137 -8.75 14.76 3.60
C LEU A 137 -8.26 15.83 4.56
N ALA A 138 -8.26 17.10 4.15
CA ALA A 138 -7.90 18.22 5.02
C ALA A 138 -8.85 18.29 6.23
N GLU A 139 -10.18 18.24 6.00
CA GLU A 139 -11.19 18.25 7.06
C GLU A 139 -11.03 17.10 8.05
N ILE A 140 -10.80 15.88 7.53
CA ILE A 140 -10.60 14.68 8.38
C ILE A 140 -9.32 14.81 9.21
N CYS A 141 -8.20 15.21 8.59
CA CYS A 141 -6.93 15.40 9.29
C CYS A 141 -7.02 16.49 10.36
N ASP A 142 -7.68 17.61 10.04
CA ASP A 142 -7.88 18.71 10.98
C ASP A 142 -8.65 18.27 12.21
N HIS A 143 -9.76 17.57 12.01
CA HIS A 143 -10.57 17.03 13.11
C HIS A 143 -9.79 16.00 13.96
N MET A 144 -9.03 15.12 13.33
CA MET A 144 -8.26 14.10 14.05
C MET A 144 -7.15 14.74 14.90
N LEU A 145 -6.38 15.67 14.31
CA LEU A 145 -5.29 16.36 15.00
C LEU A 145 -5.78 17.30 16.11
N GLU A 146 -6.97 17.92 15.94
CA GLU A 146 -7.61 18.71 16.99
C GLU A 146 -8.07 17.83 18.17
N THR A 147 -8.60 16.64 17.86
CA THR A 147 -9.09 15.68 18.87
C THR A 147 -7.92 15.08 19.68
N GLU A 148 -6.84 14.70 18.98
CA GLU A 148 -5.67 14.10 19.62
C GLU A 148 -4.89 15.13 20.46
N GLY A 149 -4.72 16.33 19.91
CA GLY A 149 -3.98 17.42 20.57
C GLY A 149 -2.47 17.21 20.62
N PRO A 150 -1.75 18.10 21.34
CA PRO A 150 -0.30 18.01 21.50
C PRO A 150 0.08 16.99 22.59
N GLY A 151 1.34 16.52 22.55
CA GLY A 151 1.90 15.62 23.55
C GLY A 151 2.30 14.26 22.98
N ASN A 152 2.48 13.30 23.89
CA ASN A 152 2.91 11.95 23.53
C ASN A 152 1.73 11.13 23.00
N VAL A 153 1.90 10.60 21.77
CA VAL A 153 0.92 9.73 21.11
C VAL A 153 1.64 8.61 20.36
N ASP A 154 1.01 7.46 20.16
CA ASP A 154 1.43 6.53 19.13
C ASP A 154 0.75 6.92 17.82
N PHE A 155 1.54 7.46 16.90
CA PHE A 155 1.05 7.95 15.60
C PHE A 155 0.33 6.87 14.80
N MET A 156 0.81 5.63 14.85
CA MET A 156 0.23 4.53 14.07
C MET A 156 -1.19 4.22 14.53
N THR A 157 -1.38 4.06 15.84
CA THR A 157 -2.67 3.68 16.42
C THR A 157 -3.67 4.83 16.43
N ASN A 158 -3.21 6.05 16.74
CA ASN A 158 -4.10 7.19 16.99
C ASN A 158 -4.47 7.96 15.72
N LEU A 159 -3.56 7.98 14.73
CA LEU A 159 -3.75 8.81 13.53
C LEU A 159 -3.65 7.99 12.23
N ALA A 160 -2.55 7.28 12.00
CA ALA A 160 -2.29 6.64 10.71
C ALA A 160 -3.35 5.59 10.34
N ALA A 161 -3.80 4.78 11.30
CA ALA A 161 -4.79 3.72 11.03
C ALA A 161 -6.22 4.25 10.85
N ASP A 162 -6.56 5.37 11.47
CA ASP A 162 -7.92 5.95 11.39
C ASP A 162 -8.15 6.79 10.12
N LEU A 163 -7.12 7.50 9.63
CA LEU A 163 -7.29 8.41 8.48
C LEU A 163 -7.79 7.68 7.22
N PRO A 164 -7.14 6.60 6.73
CA PRO A 164 -7.62 5.89 5.55
C PRO A 164 -9.01 5.30 5.74
N ALA A 165 -9.33 4.76 6.92
CA ALA A 165 -10.63 4.17 7.19
C ALA A 165 -11.76 5.21 7.13
N ARG A 166 -11.54 6.42 7.70
CA ARG A 166 -12.48 7.55 7.63
C ARG A 166 -12.68 8.03 6.20
N PHE A 167 -11.56 8.15 5.47
CA PHE A 167 -11.60 8.58 4.07
C PHE A 167 -12.34 7.56 3.18
N ILE A 168 -12.05 6.26 3.32
CA ILE A 168 -12.72 5.20 2.55
C ILE A 168 -14.21 5.14 2.86
N ALA A 169 -14.61 5.28 4.13
CA ALA A 169 -16.02 5.35 4.50
C ALA A 169 -16.74 6.50 3.76
N LYS A 170 -16.14 7.70 3.76
CA LYS A 170 -16.66 8.88 3.04
C LYS A 170 -16.67 8.66 1.52
N LEU A 171 -15.61 8.07 0.96
CA LEU A 171 -15.48 7.80 -0.47
C LEU A 171 -16.54 6.81 -0.98
N LEU A 172 -16.80 5.75 -0.22
CA LEU A 172 -17.83 4.74 -0.54
C LEU A 172 -19.25 5.21 -0.21
N GLY A 173 -19.40 6.23 0.63
CA GLY A 173 -20.69 6.74 1.09
C GLY A 173 -21.34 5.81 2.11
N THR A 174 -20.57 5.13 2.95
CA THR A 174 -21.04 4.45 4.15
C THR A 174 -21.14 5.45 5.32
N PRO A 175 -21.89 5.15 6.39
CA PRO A 175 -22.02 6.05 7.52
C PRO A 175 -20.66 6.44 8.13
N ALA A 176 -20.43 7.74 8.34
CA ALA A 176 -19.14 8.25 8.79
C ALA A 176 -18.73 7.75 10.18
N ASP A 177 -19.69 7.44 11.06
CA ASP A 177 -19.46 6.89 12.39
C ASP A 177 -19.10 5.39 12.38
N GLU A 178 -19.30 4.71 11.24
CA GLU A 178 -18.94 3.31 11.04
C GLU A 178 -17.50 3.10 10.54
N TYR A 179 -16.67 4.16 10.41
CA TYR A 179 -15.28 4.03 9.95
C TYR A 179 -14.46 3.01 10.75
N ARG A 180 -14.81 2.80 12.04
CA ARG A 180 -14.16 1.78 12.88
C ARG A 180 -14.39 0.36 12.39
N LYS A 181 -15.56 0.08 11.79
CA LYS A 181 -15.80 -1.21 11.11
C LYS A 181 -14.92 -1.33 9.88
N ILE A 182 -14.82 -0.26 9.06
CA ILE A 182 -13.92 -0.25 7.89
C ILE A 182 -12.48 -0.52 8.34
N ARG A 183 -12.02 0.11 9.43
CA ARG A 183 -10.70 -0.16 10.01
C ARG A 183 -10.55 -1.61 10.45
N GLN A 184 -11.51 -2.15 11.21
CA GLN A 184 -11.51 -3.55 11.67
C GLN A 184 -11.44 -4.53 10.49
N PHE A 185 -12.21 -4.27 9.44
CA PHE A 185 -12.19 -5.08 8.22
C PHE A 185 -10.85 -5.00 7.50
N ALA A 186 -10.29 -3.79 7.40
CA ALA A 186 -8.95 -3.61 6.87
C ALA A 186 -7.92 -4.40 7.68
N ASP A 187 -7.88 -4.23 8.99
CA ASP A 187 -6.95 -4.92 9.88
C ASP A 187 -7.04 -6.45 9.76
N ALA A 188 -8.24 -7.02 9.60
CA ALA A 188 -8.41 -8.47 9.44
C ALA A 188 -7.94 -8.98 8.07
N TYR A 189 -8.11 -8.17 7.03
CA TYR A 189 -7.72 -8.52 5.66
C TYR A 189 -6.21 -8.45 5.44
N MET A 190 -5.52 -7.80 6.34
CA MET A 190 -4.10 -7.49 6.21
C MET A 190 -3.21 -8.62 6.71
N GLY A 191 -2.09 -8.82 6.03
CA GLY A 191 -1.08 -9.78 6.43
C GLY A 191 -0.40 -9.47 7.76
N THR A 192 -0.56 -8.25 8.29
CA THR A 192 -0.06 -7.81 9.60
C THR A 192 -1.02 -8.08 10.75
N SER A 193 -2.25 -8.52 10.46
CA SER A 193 -3.27 -8.82 11.47
C SER A 193 -2.78 -9.82 12.52
N THR A 194 -3.06 -9.52 13.79
CA THR A 194 -2.82 -10.43 14.91
C THR A 194 -3.97 -11.40 15.16
N GLN A 195 -5.04 -11.31 14.40
CA GLN A 195 -6.21 -12.18 14.51
C GLN A 195 -5.87 -13.62 14.10
N THR A 196 -6.48 -14.56 14.77
CA THR A 196 -6.45 -15.98 14.39
C THR A 196 -7.20 -16.20 13.06
N THR A 197 -6.97 -17.34 12.41
CA THR A 197 -7.69 -17.70 11.17
C THR A 197 -9.21 -17.71 11.37
N GLU A 198 -9.71 -18.18 12.52
CA GLU A 198 -11.14 -18.19 12.84
C GLU A 198 -11.69 -16.76 13.01
N GLU A 199 -10.99 -15.88 13.69
CA GLU A 199 -11.37 -14.46 13.84
C GLU A 199 -11.35 -13.73 12.49
N LYS A 200 -10.35 -13.98 11.64
CA LYS A 200 -10.30 -13.42 10.27
C LYS A 200 -11.48 -13.88 9.44
N LEU A 201 -11.83 -15.17 9.50
CA LEU A 201 -13.00 -15.72 8.80
C LEU A 201 -14.30 -15.07 9.27
N ALA A 202 -14.49 -14.94 10.58
CA ALA A 202 -15.66 -14.27 11.16
C ALA A 202 -15.77 -12.81 10.69
N THR A 203 -14.66 -12.07 10.74
CA THR A 203 -14.60 -10.69 10.25
C THR A 203 -14.86 -10.60 8.75
N SER A 204 -14.37 -11.56 7.96
CA SER A 204 -14.61 -11.60 6.51
C SER A 204 -16.10 -11.84 6.18
N ILE A 205 -16.78 -12.68 6.93
CA ILE A 205 -18.24 -12.90 6.80
C ILE A 205 -18.99 -11.60 7.12
N GLU A 206 -18.68 -10.96 8.27
CA GLU A 206 -19.30 -9.70 8.67
C GLU A 206 -19.07 -8.61 7.62
N PHE A 207 -17.87 -8.56 7.04
CA PHE A 207 -17.50 -7.61 5.98
C PHE A 207 -18.32 -7.81 4.71
N ASN A 208 -18.50 -9.06 4.28
CA ASN A 208 -19.35 -9.40 3.14
C ASN A 208 -20.83 -9.03 3.38
N GLU A 209 -21.36 -9.30 4.58
CA GLU A 209 -22.73 -8.92 4.95
C GLU A 209 -22.92 -7.41 4.99
N TYR A 210 -21.96 -6.69 5.56
CA TYR A 210 -21.94 -5.22 5.63
C TYR A 210 -22.05 -4.60 4.24
N PHE A 211 -21.20 -4.98 3.30
CA PHE A 211 -21.25 -4.42 1.95
C PHE A 211 -22.46 -4.93 1.16
N THR A 212 -22.92 -6.15 1.39
CA THR A 212 -24.18 -6.63 0.79
C THR A 212 -25.35 -5.75 1.20
N TYR A 213 -25.44 -5.39 2.48
CA TYR A 213 -26.47 -4.47 2.97
C TYR A 213 -26.36 -3.09 2.32
N HIS A 214 -25.18 -2.44 2.34
CA HIS A 214 -24.99 -1.10 1.83
C HIS A 214 -25.19 -0.99 0.31
N VAL A 215 -24.76 -2.00 -0.45
CA VAL A 215 -25.00 -2.06 -1.90
C VAL A 215 -26.50 -2.16 -2.19
N ASN A 216 -27.23 -3.04 -1.50
CA ASN A 216 -28.68 -3.18 -1.69
C ASN A 216 -29.45 -1.89 -1.31
N GLU A 217 -29.05 -1.22 -0.22
CA GLU A 217 -29.67 0.07 0.16
C GLU A 217 -29.34 1.15 -0.89
N ARG A 218 -28.13 1.15 -1.47
CA ARG A 218 -27.76 2.11 -2.51
C ARG A 218 -28.57 1.92 -3.79
N TYR A 219 -28.89 0.69 -4.21
CA TYR A 219 -29.80 0.42 -5.32
C TYR A 219 -31.18 1.02 -5.05
N LYS A 220 -31.75 0.84 -3.84
CA LYS A 220 -33.04 1.42 -3.46
C LYS A 220 -33.03 2.96 -3.50
N GLN A 221 -31.94 3.58 -3.04
CA GLN A 221 -31.75 5.03 -3.08
C GLN A 221 -31.67 5.56 -4.52
N ILE A 222 -31.00 4.83 -5.42
CA ILE A 222 -30.93 5.19 -6.85
C ILE A 222 -32.33 5.12 -7.47
N ASP A 223 -33.08 4.05 -7.22
CA ASP A 223 -34.45 3.87 -7.72
C ASP A 223 -35.39 4.96 -7.19
N ALA A 224 -35.19 5.43 -5.96
CA ALA A 224 -35.94 6.50 -5.34
C ALA A 224 -35.46 7.92 -5.75
N GLY A 225 -34.36 8.04 -6.48
CA GLY A 225 -33.76 9.35 -6.83
C GLY A 225 -33.14 10.10 -5.65
N THR A 226 -32.75 9.40 -4.58
CA THR A 226 -32.19 9.98 -3.35
C THR A 226 -30.73 9.59 -3.11
N ALA A 227 -30.10 8.86 -4.04
CA ALA A 227 -28.72 8.43 -3.91
C ALA A 227 -27.74 9.61 -3.98
N GLU A 228 -26.80 9.64 -3.05
CA GLU A 228 -25.68 10.58 -3.07
C GLU A 228 -24.64 10.21 -4.12
N ASP A 229 -23.93 11.22 -4.63
CA ASP A 229 -22.78 11.01 -5.52
C ASP A 229 -21.55 10.59 -4.71
N ASN A 230 -21.27 9.29 -4.74
CA ASN A 230 -20.10 8.66 -4.13
C ASN A 230 -19.62 7.48 -4.98
N LEU A 231 -18.51 6.83 -4.57
CA LEU A 231 -17.89 5.79 -5.36
C LEU A 231 -18.80 4.56 -5.55
N MET A 232 -19.55 4.15 -4.52
CA MET A 232 -20.49 3.01 -4.62
C MET A 232 -21.61 3.31 -5.62
N THR A 233 -22.19 4.53 -5.58
CA THR A 233 -23.18 4.99 -6.58
C THR A 233 -22.55 4.97 -7.97
N GLY A 234 -21.32 5.47 -8.10
CA GLY A 234 -20.59 5.46 -9.37
C GLY A 234 -20.41 4.05 -9.95
N PHE A 235 -20.07 3.06 -9.12
CA PHE A 235 -19.96 1.65 -9.55
C PHE A 235 -21.28 1.07 -10.05
N ILE A 236 -22.40 1.40 -9.38
CA ILE A 236 -23.72 0.87 -9.72
C ILE A 236 -24.23 1.46 -11.05
N VAL A 237 -23.99 2.75 -11.30
CA VAL A 237 -24.54 3.43 -12.50
C VAL A 237 -23.61 3.35 -13.71
N ALA A 238 -22.34 2.99 -13.51
CA ALA A 238 -21.37 2.89 -14.60
C ALA A 238 -21.77 1.81 -15.61
N GLU A 239 -21.62 2.11 -16.87
CA GLU A 239 -21.80 1.18 -17.98
C GLU A 239 -20.71 1.39 -19.03
N ASP A 240 -20.39 0.35 -19.79
CA ASP A 240 -19.50 0.44 -20.96
C ASP A 240 -20.26 0.86 -22.21
N ASP A 241 -19.53 0.94 -23.33
CA ASP A 241 -20.10 1.33 -24.63
C ASP A 241 -21.20 0.35 -25.15
N ASP A 242 -21.21 -0.88 -24.65
CA ASP A 242 -22.19 -1.92 -24.96
C ASP A 242 -23.35 -1.95 -23.94
N GLY A 243 -23.35 -1.07 -22.94
CA GLY A 243 -24.35 -0.99 -21.87
C GLY A 243 -24.18 -2.04 -20.77
N LYS A 244 -23.02 -2.70 -20.68
CA LYS A 244 -22.69 -3.65 -19.61
C LYS A 244 -22.48 -2.88 -18.32
N LYS A 245 -23.15 -3.33 -17.25
CA LYS A 245 -23.01 -2.80 -15.87
C LYS A 245 -22.38 -3.87 -14.97
N LEU A 246 -21.84 -3.40 -13.86
CA LEU A 246 -21.44 -4.31 -12.78
C LEU A 246 -22.68 -4.92 -12.11
N THR A 247 -22.61 -6.20 -11.82
CA THR A 247 -23.60 -6.87 -10.99
C THR A 247 -23.49 -6.41 -9.53
N PRO A 248 -24.54 -6.57 -8.70
CA PRO A 248 -24.46 -6.23 -7.28
C PRO A 248 -23.29 -6.91 -6.54
N GLU A 249 -22.96 -8.15 -6.93
CA GLU A 249 -21.84 -8.89 -6.37
C GLU A 249 -20.50 -8.28 -6.78
N GLU A 250 -20.33 -7.86 -8.04
CA GLU A 250 -19.12 -7.18 -8.51
C GLU A 250 -18.97 -5.80 -7.85
N VAL A 251 -20.05 -5.04 -7.67
CA VAL A 251 -20.04 -3.76 -6.91
C VAL A 251 -19.56 -4.01 -5.49
N LYS A 252 -20.09 -5.04 -4.80
CA LYS A 252 -19.65 -5.42 -3.46
C LYS A 252 -18.15 -5.73 -3.43
N LYS A 253 -17.69 -6.59 -4.34
CA LYS A 253 -16.26 -6.94 -4.46
C LYS A 253 -15.38 -5.71 -4.72
N PHE A 254 -15.86 -4.75 -5.51
CA PHE A 254 -15.15 -3.48 -5.74
C PHE A 254 -15.03 -2.67 -4.44
N CYS A 255 -16.10 -2.55 -3.66
CA CYS A 255 -16.08 -1.87 -2.37
C CYS A 255 -15.06 -2.54 -1.41
N ILE A 256 -15.06 -3.87 -1.35
CA ILE A 256 -14.08 -4.66 -0.57
C ILE A 256 -12.64 -4.36 -1.05
N THR A 257 -12.41 -4.35 -2.36
CA THR A 257 -11.10 -4.03 -2.95
C THR A 257 -10.62 -2.63 -2.57
N MET A 258 -11.52 -1.64 -2.53
CA MET A 258 -11.16 -0.27 -2.12
C MET A 258 -10.70 -0.22 -0.66
N VAL A 259 -11.33 -1.00 0.22
CA VAL A 259 -10.89 -1.10 1.63
C VAL A 259 -9.54 -1.82 1.71
N ALA A 260 -9.42 -3.00 1.11
CA ALA A 260 -8.21 -3.81 1.19
C ALA A 260 -6.99 -3.09 0.57
N GLY A 261 -7.13 -2.49 -0.62
CA GLY A 261 -6.02 -1.83 -1.31
C GLY A 261 -5.66 -0.44 -0.77
N GLY A 262 -6.63 0.26 -0.17
CA GLY A 262 -6.46 1.65 0.25
C GLY A 262 -6.09 1.86 1.71
N ALA A 263 -6.36 0.88 2.59
CA ALA A 263 -6.15 1.08 4.01
C ALA A 263 -4.69 0.86 4.44
N GLU A 264 -4.17 -0.36 4.38
CA GLU A 264 -2.83 -0.69 4.93
C GLU A 264 -1.69 0.09 4.28
N SER A 265 -1.69 0.16 2.96
CA SER A 265 -0.64 0.87 2.23
C SER A 265 -0.55 2.36 2.63
N SER A 266 -1.69 3.01 2.86
CA SER A 266 -1.74 4.39 3.36
C SER A 266 -1.26 4.49 4.80
N VAL A 267 -1.63 3.56 5.67
CA VAL A 267 -1.15 3.52 7.08
C VAL A 267 0.38 3.49 7.13
N PHE A 268 1.02 2.60 6.37
CA PHE A 268 2.47 2.52 6.34
C PHE A 268 3.13 3.72 5.63
N LEU A 269 2.47 4.28 4.60
CA LEU A 269 2.97 5.51 3.96
C LEU A 269 3.03 6.65 4.97
N LEU A 270 1.99 6.87 5.75
CA LEU A 270 1.93 7.88 6.81
C LEU A 270 2.95 7.62 7.91
N GLY A 271 3.07 6.37 8.36
CA GLY A 271 4.05 5.97 9.37
C GLY A 271 5.49 6.23 8.92
N ASN A 272 5.84 5.83 7.69
CA ASN A 272 7.17 6.05 7.12
C ASN A 272 7.52 7.53 6.99
N GLN A 273 6.53 8.41 6.75
CA GLN A 273 6.74 9.86 6.74
C GLN A 273 7.11 10.41 8.11
N ILE A 274 6.41 9.97 9.14
CA ILE A 274 6.69 10.41 10.51
C ILE A 274 8.05 9.89 10.97
N VAL A 275 8.41 8.66 10.63
CA VAL A 275 9.78 8.16 10.87
C VAL A 275 10.81 9.07 10.20
N SER A 276 10.57 9.48 8.95
CA SER A 276 11.48 10.41 8.25
C SER A 276 11.55 11.79 8.91
N PHE A 277 10.50 12.27 9.56
CA PHE A 277 10.56 13.51 10.36
C PHE A 277 11.43 13.35 11.60
N LEU A 278 11.36 12.17 12.26
CA LEU A 278 12.20 11.87 13.41
C LEU A 278 13.69 11.74 13.02
N GLU A 279 13.95 11.17 11.85
CA GLU A 279 15.32 11.01 11.31
C GLU A 279 15.95 12.34 10.86
N MET A 280 15.13 13.25 10.31
CA MET A 280 15.57 14.46 9.64
C MET A 280 14.79 15.69 10.13
N PRO A 281 14.92 16.07 11.44
CA PRO A 281 14.14 17.17 12.01
C PRO A 281 14.41 18.52 11.35
N GLU A 282 15.56 18.69 10.70
CA GLU A 282 15.87 19.89 9.91
C GLU A 282 15.01 20.02 8.65
N LEU A 283 14.60 18.90 8.02
CA LEU A 283 13.68 18.93 6.88
C LEU A 283 12.27 19.32 7.34
N TYR A 284 11.85 18.87 8.52
CA TYR A 284 10.59 19.31 9.11
C TYR A 284 10.53 20.83 9.26
N GLN A 285 11.59 21.46 9.81
CA GLN A 285 11.65 22.92 9.97
C GLN A 285 11.63 23.64 8.62
N LYS A 286 12.40 23.16 7.62
CA LYS A 286 12.38 23.73 6.27
C LYS A 286 10.99 23.70 5.65
N MET A 287 10.24 22.61 5.80
CA MET A 287 8.88 22.49 5.29
C MET A 287 7.86 23.34 6.06
N ARG A 288 8.11 23.68 7.31
CA ARG A 288 7.31 24.68 8.05
C ARG A 288 7.46 26.07 7.43
N GLU A 289 8.66 26.43 7.00
CA GLU A 289 8.97 27.72 6.40
C GLU A 289 8.55 27.79 4.92
N ASP A 290 8.70 26.67 4.19
CA ASP A 290 8.38 26.56 2.76
C ASP A 290 7.58 25.29 2.44
N ARG A 291 6.26 25.42 2.33
CA ARG A 291 5.34 24.33 2.02
C ARG A 291 5.55 23.71 0.62
N SER A 292 6.21 24.40 -0.29
CA SER A 292 6.52 23.85 -1.61
C SER A 292 7.45 22.63 -1.56
N LEU A 293 8.18 22.46 -0.45
CA LEU A 293 9.07 21.32 -0.19
C LEU A 293 8.32 20.03 0.21
N ILE A 294 7.03 20.10 0.57
CA ILE A 294 6.24 18.93 0.94
C ILE A 294 6.19 17.92 -0.19
N ARG A 295 5.91 18.36 -1.42
CA ARG A 295 5.83 17.43 -2.55
C ARG A 295 7.16 16.74 -2.87
N PRO A 296 8.29 17.42 -3.02
CA PRO A 296 9.59 16.78 -3.16
C PRO A 296 9.91 15.78 -2.04
N PHE A 297 9.65 16.15 -0.79
CA PHE A 297 9.81 15.27 0.36
C PHE A 297 8.97 13.99 0.22
N LEU A 298 7.68 14.12 -0.12
CA LEU A 298 6.78 12.98 -0.31
C LEU A 298 7.25 12.03 -1.40
N GLU A 299 7.64 12.54 -2.56
CA GLU A 299 8.08 11.70 -3.68
C GLU A 299 9.34 10.91 -3.33
N GLU A 300 10.30 11.52 -2.64
CA GLU A 300 11.50 10.81 -2.20
C GLU A 300 11.22 9.81 -1.06
N ASN A 301 10.31 10.16 -0.13
CA ASN A 301 9.85 9.22 0.89
C ASN A 301 9.15 8.01 0.27
N ILE A 302 8.24 8.23 -0.69
CA ILE A 302 7.56 7.18 -1.46
C ILE A 302 8.57 6.28 -2.18
N ARG A 303 9.62 6.84 -2.79
CA ARG A 303 10.66 6.04 -3.43
C ARG A 303 11.45 5.21 -2.40
N ARG A 304 11.94 5.87 -1.33
CA ARG A 304 12.89 5.29 -0.37
C ARG A 304 12.24 4.27 0.55
N THR A 305 11.03 4.58 1.03
CA THR A 305 10.32 3.77 2.04
C THR A 305 8.88 3.45 1.61
N GLY A 306 8.66 3.25 0.31
CA GLY A 306 7.34 2.89 -0.21
C GLY A 306 6.75 1.67 0.48
N PRO A 307 5.47 1.69 0.85
CA PRO A 307 4.89 0.61 1.65
C PRO A 307 4.82 -0.73 0.92
N ILE A 308 4.45 -0.75 -0.35
CA ILE A 308 4.37 -2.00 -1.11
C ILE A 308 5.75 -2.38 -1.63
N GLN A 309 6.31 -3.46 -1.11
CA GLN A 309 7.66 -3.91 -1.39
C GLN A 309 7.73 -4.90 -2.55
N ARG A 310 6.67 -5.67 -2.76
CA ARG A 310 6.62 -6.69 -3.81
C ARG A 310 5.20 -7.05 -4.23
N LEU A 311 5.08 -7.59 -5.43
CA LEU A 311 3.85 -8.17 -5.99
C LEU A 311 4.18 -9.43 -6.80
N PHE A 312 3.16 -10.21 -7.11
CA PHE A 312 3.30 -11.46 -7.86
C PHE A 312 2.68 -11.36 -9.26
N ARG A 313 3.21 -12.18 -10.17
CA ARG A 313 2.66 -12.40 -11.50
C ARG A 313 2.81 -13.87 -11.89
N GLU A 314 1.82 -14.41 -12.60
CA GLU A 314 1.92 -15.71 -13.22
C GLU A 314 2.42 -15.56 -14.65
N CYS A 315 3.36 -16.42 -15.08
CA CYS A 315 3.87 -16.44 -16.43
C CYS A 315 2.91 -17.24 -17.34
N LEU A 316 2.41 -16.65 -18.42
CA LEU A 316 1.43 -17.26 -19.30
C LEU A 316 2.03 -17.97 -20.52
N GLU A 317 3.31 -17.75 -20.81
CA GLU A 317 4.06 -18.39 -21.89
C GLU A 317 5.54 -18.42 -21.60
N ASP A 318 6.27 -19.39 -22.15
CA ASP A 318 7.72 -19.48 -21.98
C ASP A 318 8.39 -18.16 -22.42
N THR A 319 9.17 -17.57 -21.54
CA THR A 319 9.81 -16.26 -21.78
C THR A 319 11.15 -16.12 -21.06
N MET A 320 11.81 -14.98 -21.28
CA MET A 320 13.07 -14.63 -20.63
C MET A 320 12.91 -13.38 -19.77
N ILE A 321 13.46 -13.39 -18.56
CA ILE A 321 13.73 -12.19 -17.77
C ILE A 321 15.24 -12.06 -17.63
N GLY A 322 15.85 -11.08 -18.28
CA GLY A 322 17.31 -11.05 -18.42
C GLY A 322 17.84 -12.32 -19.10
N GLU A 323 18.69 -13.05 -18.40
CA GLU A 323 19.27 -14.32 -18.87
C GLU A 323 18.51 -15.55 -18.36
N GLN A 324 17.51 -15.38 -17.48
CA GLN A 324 16.76 -16.46 -16.86
C GLN A 324 15.53 -16.82 -17.70
N GLU A 325 15.40 -18.09 -18.07
CA GLU A 325 14.20 -18.64 -18.68
C GLU A 325 13.13 -18.88 -17.61
N ILE A 326 11.91 -18.40 -17.87
CA ILE A 326 10.72 -18.59 -17.04
C ILE A 326 9.71 -19.38 -17.86
N LYS A 327 9.16 -20.44 -17.30
CA LYS A 327 8.21 -21.31 -17.99
C LYS A 327 6.76 -20.88 -17.76
N GLU A 328 5.89 -21.25 -18.73
CA GLU A 328 4.44 -21.11 -18.56
C GLU A 328 3.98 -21.76 -17.25
N GLY A 329 3.13 -21.04 -16.49
CA GLY A 329 2.59 -21.47 -15.19
C GLY A 329 3.51 -21.20 -14.00
N GLU A 330 4.76 -20.75 -14.21
CA GLU A 330 5.63 -20.34 -13.10
C GLU A 330 5.28 -18.94 -12.59
N TRP A 331 5.50 -18.73 -11.30
CA TRP A 331 5.26 -17.44 -10.65
C TRP A 331 6.52 -16.60 -10.57
N VAL A 332 6.34 -15.30 -10.69
CA VAL A 332 7.38 -14.28 -10.58
C VAL A 332 7.01 -13.31 -9.47
N CYS A 333 7.90 -13.12 -8.51
CA CYS A 333 7.80 -12.09 -7.48
C CYS A 333 8.66 -10.89 -7.87
N VAL A 334 8.02 -9.75 -8.11
CA VAL A 334 8.70 -8.50 -8.47
C VAL A 334 8.89 -7.62 -7.25
N PHE A 335 10.13 -7.25 -6.94
CA PHE A 335 10.48 -6.49 -5.75
C PHE A 335 10.58 -4.98 -6.05
N ASN A 336 9.46 -4.27 -5.90
CA ASN A 336 9.38 -2.82 -6.11
C ASN A 336 10.37 -2.06 -5.23
N GLY A 337 10.44 -2.43 -3.94
CA GLY A 337 11.35 -1.83 -2.98
C GLY A 337 12.81 -1.98 -3.41
N SER A 338 13.18 -3.15 -3.94
CA SER A 338 14.51 -3.37 -4.48
C SER A 338 14.77 -2.51 -5.72
N GLY A 339 13.84 -2.47 -6.67
CA GLY A 339 13.94 -1.61 -7.87
C GLY A 339 14.08 -0.14 -7.51
N ASN A 340 13.40 0.32 -6.47
CA ASN A 340 13.51 1.70 -5.98
C ASN A 340 14.85 2.02 -5.31
N HIS A 341 15.60 1.00 -4.93
CA HIS A 341 16.96 1.09 -4.36
C HIS A 341 18.06 0.62 -5.32
N ASP A 342 17.73 0.43 -6.61
CA ASP A 342 18.71 0.02 -7.61
C ASP A 342 19.62 1.19 -8.00
N PRO A 343 20.96 1.09 -7.75
CA PRO A 343 21.91 2.16 -8.07
C PRO A 343 22.05 2.39 -9.57
N SER A 344 21.66 1.45 -10.43
CA SER A 344 21.63 1.65 -11.88
C SER A 344 20.59 2.67 -12.32
N MET A 345 19.54 2.87 -11.51
CA MET A 345 18.47 3.84 -11.78
C MET A 345 18.57 5.05 -10.86
N PHE A 346 18.86 4.87 -9.57
CA PHE A 346 18.88 5.92 -8.56
C PHE A 346 20.27 6.03 -7.94
N GLU A 347 20.98 7.11 -8.23
CA GLU A 347 22.28 7.38 -7.61
C GLU A 347 22.14 7.50 -6.08
N ASN A 348 23.04 6.88 -5.30
CA ASN A 348 22.99 6.83 -3.83
C ASN A 348 21.57 6.49 -3.30
N PRO A 349 21.02 5.32 -3.62
CA PRO A 349 19.60 5.05 -3.43
C PRO A 349 19.16 5.00 -1.96
N SER A 350 20.06 4.75 -1.02
CA SER A 350 19.80 4.77 0.44
C SER A 350 19.73 6.19 1.02
N GLU A 351 20.34 7.17 0.36
CA GLU A 351 20.29 8.57 0.79
C GLU A 351 18.93 9.21 0.48
N PHE A 352 18.47 10.07 1.40
CA PHE A 352 17.28 10.90 1.17
C PHE A 352 17.68 12.16 0.40
N ILE A 353 17.31 12.22 -0.89
CA ILE A 353 17.65 13.36 -1.77
C ILE A 353 16.34 14.00 -2.23
N MET A 354 15.94 15.11 -1.59
CA MET A 354 14.65 15.76 -1.80
C MET A 354 14.43 16.24 -3.24
N ASP A 355 15.47 16.65 -3.94
CA ASP A 355 15.43 17.15 -5.32
C ASP A 355 15.93 16.12 -6.34
N ARG A 356 15.80 14.84 -6.05
CA ARG A 356 16.22 13.75 -6.93
C ARG A 356 15.54 13.87 -8.30
N PRO A 357 16.32 14.03 -9.40
CA PRO A 357 15.76 14.38 -10.72
C PRO A 357 14.89 13.29 -11.35
N ASN A 358 15.10 12.03 -10.97
CA ASN A 358 14.39 10.87 -11.49
C ASN A 358 13.43 10.20 -10.49
N VAL A 359 13.10 10.89 -9.39
CA VAL A 359 12.21 10.34 -8.32
C VAL A 359 10.87 9.82 -8.86
N GLY A 360 10.31 10.45 -9.87
CA GLY A 360 9.06 10.04 -10.52
C GLY A 360 9.14 8.71 -11.28
N LYS A 361 10.34 8.11 -11.42
CA LYS A 361 10.50 6.75 -11.98
C LYS A 361 10.38 5.65 -10.93
N ASN A 362 10.09 5.98 -9.65
CA ASN A 362 9.91 4.96 -8.63
C ASN A 362 8.77 3.98 -8.97
N LEU A 363 8.90 2.76 -8.49
CA LEU A 363 7.97 1.65 -8.75
C LEU A 363 7.01 1.36 -7.59
N THR A 364 6.93 2.25 -6.60
CA THR A 364 6.08 2.06 -5.41
C THR A 364 4.60 1.86 -5.77
N PHE A 365 4.14 2.59 -6.76
CA PHE A 365 2.76 2.47 -7.28
C PHE A 365 2.64 1.48 -8.44
N GLY A 366 3.64 0.62 -8.66
CA GLY A 366 3.68 -0.29 -9.78
C GLY A 366 3.97 0.40 -11.12
N HIS A 367 3.81 -0.34 -12.21
CA HIS A 367 4.01 0.15 -13.59
C HIS A 367 3.03 -0.55 -14.56
N GLY A 368 2.86 0.02 -15.77
CA GLY A 368 1.98 -0.56 -16.81
C GLY A 368 0.50 -0.37 -16.52
N ILE A 369 -0.32 -1.32 -16.98
CA ILE A 369 -1.79 -1.22 -16.90
C ILE A 369 -2.31 -1.24 -15.47
N HIS A 370 -1.60 -1.89 -14.55
CA HIS A 370 -1.91 -1.97 -13.13
C HIS A 370 -1.28 -0.87 -12.26
N HIS A 371 -0.70 0.19 -12.85
CA HIS A 371 -0.25 1.33 -12.06
C HIS A 371 -1.37 1.79 -11.12
N CYS A 372 -1.07 2.00 -9.85
CA CYS A 372 -2.06 2.28 -8.81
C CYS A 372 -3.04 3.38 -9.23
N ILE A 373 -4.33 3.05 -9.21
CA ILE A 373 -5.39 3.99 -9.61
C ILE A 373 -5.55 5.13 -8.61
N ALA A 374 -5.28 4.86 -7.33
CA ALA A 374 -5.37 5.80 -6.23
C ALA A 374 -4.05 6.54 -5.92
N ALA A 375 -3.02 6.43 -6.79
CA ALA A 375 -1.71 7.02 -6.51
C ALA A 375 -1.74 8.53 -6.22
N LEU A 376 -2.67 9.27 -6.83
CA LEU A 376 -2.86 10.69 -6.55
C LEU A 376 -3.56 10.92 -5.22
N VAL A 377 -4.51 10.07 -4.86
CA VAL A 377 -5.21 10.12 -3.56
C VAL A 377 -4.23 9.85 -2.42
N ALA A 378 -3.41 8.81 -2.50
CA ALA A 378 -2.41 8.49 -1.48
C ALA A 378 -1.44 9.66 -1.23
N ARG A 379 -1.02 10.35 -2.29
CA ARG A 379 -0.20 11.57 -2.17
C ARG A 379 -0.93 12.72 -1.46
N ASN A 380 -2.21 12.91 -1.75
CA ASN A 380 -3.01 13.94 -1.11
C ASN A 380 -3.29 13.59 0.36
N GLU A 381 -3.54 12.33 0.68
CA GLU A 381 -3.71 11.83 2.04
C GLU A 381 -2.47 12.12 2.89
N ALA A 382 -1.32 11.74 2.35
CA ALA A 382 -0.02 11.99 2.96
C ALA A 382 0.26 13.51 3.12
N ALA A 383 -0.01 14.31 2.09
CA ALA A 383 0.17 15.76 2.13
C ALA A 383 -0.79 16.46 3.12
N ALA A 384 -2.03 16.00 3.22
CA ALA A 384 -3.01 16.56 4.14
C ALA A 384 -2.59 16.35 5.60
N MET A 385 -2.18 15.12 5.97
CA MET A 385 -1.66 14.84 7.31
C MET A 385 -0.42 15.67 7.62
N MET A 386 0.54 15.75 6.67
CA MET A 386 1.74 16.58 6.86
C MET A 386 1.40 18.05 7.07
N ASN A 387 0.54 18.64 6.23
CA ASN A 387 0.14 20.04 6.37
C ASN A 387 -0.51 20.29 7.73
N GLY A 388 -1.46 19.42 8.14
CA GLY A 388 -2.12 19.53 9.43
C GLY A 388 -1.15 19.50 10.63
N ILE A 389 -0.13 18.61 10.57
CA ILE A 389 0.92 18.52 11.60
C ILE A 389 1.80 19.78 11.59
N LEU A 390 2.28 20.20 10.41
CA LEU A 390 3.16 21.36 10.25
C LEU A 390 2.47 22.69 10.68
N ASP A 391 1.15 22.77 10.57
CA ASP A 391 0.38 23.96 10.97
C ASP A 391 0.24 24.08 12.50
N ARG A 392 0.12 22.94 13.20
CA ARG A 392 -0.20 22.89 14.63
C ARG A 392 1.03 22.77 15.52
N TYR A 393 2.06 22.11 15.04
CA TYR A 393 3.20 21.75 15.88
C TYR A 393 4.50 22.37 15.36
N LYS A 394 5.31 22.90 16.27
CA LYS A 394 6.64 23.45 15.92
C LYS A 394 7.68 22.37 15.71
N ALA A 395 7.46 21.18 16.31
CA ALA A 395 8.35 20.02 16.16
C ALA A 395 7.54 18.72 16.35
N VAL A 396 8.04 17.66 15.73
CA VAL A 396 7.70 16.27 16.00
C VAL A 396 8.96 15.65 16.60
N GLU A 397 8.91 15.30 17.87
CA GLU A 397 10.03 14.73 18.61
C GLU A 397 9.75 13.25 18.92
N PRO A 398 10.77 12.43 19.22
CA PRO A 398 10.54 11.08 19.73
C PRO A 398 9.68 11.12 20.99
N GLY A 399 8.65 10.26 21.04
CA GLY A 399 7.81 10.07 22.22
C GLY A 399 8.33 9.00 23.16
N ASP A 400 7.49 8.61 24.12
CA ASP A 400 7.81 7.58 25.11
C ASP A 400 7.69 6.19 24.48
N GLY A 401 8.82 5.56 24.14
CA GLY A 401 8.88 4.23 23.54
C GLY A 401 9.82 4.15 22.35
N GLU A 402 9.77 3.03 21.66
CA GLU A 402 10.63 2.75 20.50
C GLU A 402 9.79 2.69 19.21
N VAL A 403 10.38 3.13 18.11
CA VAL A 403 9.82 2.87 16.77
C VAL A 403 10.03 1.40 16.46
N ILE A 404 8.93 0.67 16.21
CA ILE A 404 8.96 -0.76 15.89
C ILE A 404 8.41 -0.95 14.49
N PHE A 405 9.22 -1.53 13.60
CA PHE A 405 8.77 -1.94 12.28
C PHE A 405 8.05 -3.30 12.36
N GLN A 406 7.04 -3.49 11.51
CA GLN A 406 6.35 -4.75 11.41
C GLN A 406 7.29 -5.85 10.86
N ASP A 407 7.07 -7.11 11.26
CA ASP A 407 7.92 -8.25 10.94
C ASP A 407 7.14 -9.51 10.50
N ARG A 408 5.87 -9.31 10.12
CA ARG A 408 4.94 -10.42 9.81
C ARG A 408 4.60 -10.53 8.34
N ASN A 409 4.48 -9.39 7.66
CA ASN A 409 4.07 -9.33 6.26
C ASN A 409 5.20 -8.80 5.38
N PHE A 410 5.79 -9.66 4.60
CA PHE A 410 6.88 -9.33 3.70
C PHE A 410 6.44 -8.62 2.40
N ILE A 411 5.12 -8.41 2.19
CA ILE A 411 4.59 -7.60 1.08
C ILE A 411 4.74 -6.13 1.41
N ASN A 412 4.55 -5.76 2.68
CA ASN A 412 4.51 -4.39 3.14
C ASN A 412 5.72 -4.02 3.99
N TYR A 413 6.11 -2.74 3.91
CA TYR A 413 7.16 -2.14 4.73
C TYR A 413 6.64 -0.91 5.44
N GLY A 414 6.80 -0.88 6.74
CA GLY A 414 6.44 0.27 7.56
C GLY A 414 6.42 -0.05 9.06
N PRO A 415 6.32 0.97 9.91
CA PRO A 415 6.30 0.79 11.35
C PRO A 415 4.96 0.23 11.83
N ALA A 416 5.03 -0.62 12.87
CA ALA A 416 3.88 -1.04 13.66
C ALA A 416 3.54 -0.03 14.77
N THR A 417 4.56 0.63 15.35
CA THR A 417 4.41 1.70 16.35
C THR A 417 5.37 2.84 16.06
N VAL A 418 4.92 4.07 16.23
CA VAL A 418 5.75 5.28 16.14
C VAL A 418 5.34 6.24 17.27
N PRO A 419 5.94 6.09 18.47
CA PRO A 419 5.72 7.03 19.54
C PRO A 419 6.32 8.39 19.20
N VAL A 420 5.50 9.44 19.23
CA VAL A 420 5.91 10.82 18.94
C VAL A 420 5.43 11.75 20.05
N ASN A 421 6.16 12.84 20.24
CA ASN A 421 5.73 13.99 21.03
C ASN A 421 5.48 15.17 20.10
N PHE A 422 4.22 15.55 19.94
CA PHE A 422 3.82 16.73 19.20
C PHE A 422 4.02 17.99 20.03
N VAL A 423 5.02 18.79 19.70
CA VAL A 423 5.35 20.03 20.43
C VAL A 423 4.53 21.19 19.84
N PRO A 424 3.63 21.83 20.63
CA PRO A 424 2.76 22.88 20.12
C PRO A 424 3.54 24.08 19.57
N ALA A 425 2.98 24.75 18.54
CA ALA A 425 3.56 25.92 17.90
C ALA A 425 3.58 27.17 18.80
#